data_a8aaff1e03455a17bf148a587566b80f
#
_entry.id   a8aaff1e03455a17bf148a587566b80f
#
_cell.length_a   1.000
_cell.length_b   1.000
_cell.length_c   1.000
_cell.angle_alpha   90.00
_cell.angle_beta   90.00
_cell.angle_gamma   90.00
#
_symmetry.space_group_name_H-M   'P 1'
#
loop_
_entity.id
_entity.type
_entity.pdbx_description
1 polymer ?
#
loop_
_entity_poly.entity_id
_entity_poly.type
_entity_poly.pdbx_seq_one_letter_code
_entity_poly.pdbx_strand_id
1 'polypeptide(L)'
;YPERRESAAKPMDFAALGSMHFEDPDLEKLPCLRLAMECARARGTAPCVMSAANEIAVGAFLGHRIGYNDIYRLVASAVERAEFIAQPTLEEILASDAEARELVRREIG
;
A
#
# COMPACT_ATOMS: atom_id res chain seq x y z
N TYR A 1 -5.25 20.37 -19.90
CA TYR A 1 -5.05 19.73 -21.21
C TYR A 1 -5.84 20.53 -22.26
N PRO A 2 -5.26 20.83 -23.42
CA PRO A 2 -3.96 20.36 -23.92
C PRO A 2 -2.76 21.23 -23.51
N GLU A 3 -2.96 22.37 -22.90
CA GLU A 3 -1.91 23.33 -22.59
C GLU A 3 -1.19 22.99 -21.27
N ARG A 4 0.14 23.19 -21.26
CA ARG A 4 0.90 23.17 -20.00
C ARG A 4 0.63 24.46 -19.24
N ARG A 5 0.11 24.33 -18.02
CA ARG A 5 -0.08 25.44 -17.09
C ARG A 5 1.12 25.58 -16.16
N GLU A 6 1.35 26.78 -15.68
CA GLU A 6 2.31 26.99 -14.60
C GLU A 6 1.90 26.20 -13.36
N SER A 7 2.89 25.55 -12.73
CA SER A 7 2.70 24.79 -11.50
C SER A 7 3.16 25.62 -10.32
N ALA A 8 2.47 25.51 -9.19
CA ALA A 8 2.94 26.05 -7.91
C ALA A 8 4.18 25.30 -7.36
N ALA A 9 4.49 24.12 -7.91
CA ALA A 9 5.69 23.38 -7.54
C ALA A 9 6.95 24.04 -8.06
N LYS A 10 7.96 24.18 -7.20
CA LYS A 10 9.27 24.72 -7.57
C LYS A 10 9.92 23.81 -8.62
N PRO A 11 10.37 24.32 -9.78
CA PRO A 11 11.10 23.54 -10.77
C PRO A 11 12.36 22.92 -10.15
N MET A 12 12.69 21.70 -10.59
CA MET A 12 13.93 21.04 -10.17
C MET A 12 15.12 21.68 -10.90
N ASP A 13 16.09 22.18 -10.13
CA ASP A 13 17.36 22.64 -10.64
C ASP A 13 18.37 21.50 -10.60
N PHE A 14 18.62 20.88 -11.76
CA PHE A 14 19.55 19.75 -11.87
C PHE A 14 21.00 20.13 -11.59
N ALA A 15 21.40 21.39 -11.85
CA ALA A 15 22.75 21.85 -11.54
C ALA A 15 22.97 22.01 -10.04
N ALA A 16 21.97 22.51 -9.33
CA ALA A 16 21.99 22.59 -7.86
C ALA A 16 21.87 21.21 -7.19
N LEU A 17 21.13 20.27 -7.80
CA LEU A 17 20.97 18.89 -7.31
C LEU A 17 22.30 18.12 -7.41
N GLY A 18 23.08 18.31 -8.47
CA GLY A 18 24.38 17.71 -8.72
C GLY A 18 24.30 16.24 -9.13
N SER A 19 24.02 15.32 -8.21
CA SER A 19 23.92 13.87 -8.48
C SER A 19 22.75 13.23 -7.76
N MET A 20 22.21 12.15 -8.35
CA MET A 20 21.23 11.26 -7.73
C MET A 20 21.84 9.86 -7.61
N HIS A 21 21.62 9.23 -6.47
CA HIS A 21 22.06 7.87 -6.23
C HIS A 21 20.88 6.91 -6.36
N PHE A 22 21.08 5.79 -7.09
CA PHE A 22 20.06 4.78 -7.31
C PHE A 22 20.62 3.42 -6.90
N GLU A 23 19.83 2.68 -6.15
CA GLU A 23 20.16 1.33 -5.70
C GLU A 23 18.97 0.40 -5.89
N ASP A 24 19.23 -0.88 -6.04
CA ASP A 24 18.18 -1.88 -6.02
C ASP A 24 17.57 -1.99 -4.61
N PRO A 25 16.24 -2.08 -4.49
CA PRO A 25 15.61 -2.21 -3.19
C PRO A 25 15.92 -3.56 -2.53
N ASP A 26 16.35 -3.53 -1.29
CA ASP A 26 16.50 -4.72 -0.45
C ASP A 26 15.10 -5.19 0.02
N LEU A 27 14.54 -6.18 -0.64
CA LEU A 27 13.19 -6.69 -0.36
C LEU A 27 13.08 -7.47 0.96
N GLU A 28 14.20 -7.84 1.59
CA GLU A 28 14.20 -8.41 2.94
C GLU A 28 14.01 -7.32 3.99
N LYS A 29 14.69 -6.18 3.81
CA LYS A 29 14.52 -5.01 4.69
C LYS A 29 13.24 -4.22 4.41
N LEU A 30 12.65 -4.38 3.22
CA LEU A 30 11.45 -3.69 2.78
C LEU A 30 10.28 -4.67 2.53
N PRO A 31 9.81 -5.39 3.58
CA PRO A 31 8.82 -6.44 3.42
C PRO A 31 7.46 -5.94 2.91
N CYS A 32 7.07 -4.70 3.23
CA CYS A 32 5.85 -4.10 2.67
C CYS A 32 5.96 -3.88 1.16
N LEU A 33 7.15 -3.49 0.65
CA LEU A 33 7.38 -3.34 -0.79
C LEU A 33 7.31 -4.70 -1.49
N ARG A 34 7.94 -5.73 -0.92
CA ARG A 34 7.85 -7.10 -1.46
C ARG A 34 6.40 -7.56 -1.55
N LEU A 35 5.63 -7.42 -0.48
CA LEU A 35 4.22 -7.80 -0.46
C LEU A 35 3.40 -7.03 -1.50
N ALA A 36 3.64 -5.73 -1.66
CA ALA A 36 2.97 -4.91 -2.67
C ALA A 36 3.27 -5.41 -4.10
N MET A 37 4.53 -5.76 -4.39
CA MET A 37 4.92 -6.33 -5.68
C MET A 37 4.27 -7.71 -5.92
N GLU A 38 4.17 -8.55 -4.90
CA GLU A 38 3.50 -9.85 -4.95
C GLU A 38 2.00 -9.68 -5.22
N CYS A 39 1.30 -8.80 -4.50
CA CYS A 39 -0.11 -8.49 -4.73
C CYS A 39 -0.35 -7.92 -6.14
N ALA A 40 0.52 -7.02 -6.60
CA ALA A 40 0.41 -6.45 -7.94
C ALA A 40 0.56 -7.51 -9.05
N ARG A 41 1.44 -8.51 -8.87
CA ARG A 41 1.60 -9.63 -9.79
C ARG A 41 0.42 -10.61 -9.73
N ALA A 42 -0.12 -10.87 -8.56
CA ALA A 42 -1.29 -11.72 -8.35
C ALA A 42 -2.54 -11.14 -9.01
N ARG A 43 -2.66 -9.80 -9.08
CA ARG A 43 -3.85 -9.12 -9.62
C ARG A 43 -5.12 -9.44 -8.81
N GLY A 44 -6.27 -9.53 -9.47
CA GLY A 44 -7.55 -9.83 -8.81
C GLY A 44 -7.85 -8.86 -7.65
N THR A 45 -8.33 -9.39 -6.54
CA THR A 45 -8.61 -8.62 -5.31
C THR A 45 -7.39 -8.33 -4.46
N ALA A 46 -6.23 -8.97 -4.70
CA ALA A 46 -5.04 -8.84 -3.84
C ALA A 46 -4.53 -7.38 -3.68
N PRO A 47 -4.41 -6.56 -4.75
CA PRO A 47 -4.00 -5.16 -4.59
C PRO A 47 -5.00 -4.33 -3.80
N CYS A 48 -6.30 -4.58 -3.96
CA CYS A 48 -7.35 -3.88 -3.21
C CYS A 48 -7.28 -4.21 -1.71
N VAL A 49 -7.20 -5.49 -1.37
CA VAL A 49 -7.07 -5.97 0.01
C VAL A 49 -5.83 -5.37 0.67
N MET A 50 -4.67 -5.44 0.00
CA MET A 50 -3.42 -4.88 0.50
C MET A 50 -3.52 -3.38 0.75
N SER A 51 -4.10 -2.62 -0.18
CA SER A 51 -4.28 -1.17 -0.06
C SER A 51 -5.21 -0.80 1.09
N ALA A 52 -6.37 -1.45 1.20
CA ALA A 52 -7.35 -1.20 2.26
C ALA A 52 -6.79 -1.53 3.66
N ALA A 53 -6.10 -2.67 3.78
CA ALA A 53 -5.44 -3.07 5.02
C ALA A 53 -4.35 -2.07 5.43
N ASN A 54 -3.53 -1.62 4.47
CA ASN A 54 -2.46 -0.64 4.72
C ASN A 54 -3.01 0.70 5.23
N GLU A 55 -4.09 1.22 4.68
CA GLU A 55 -4.70 2.45 5.17
C GLU A 55 -5.09 2.37 6.65
N ILE A 56 -5.72 1.27 7.08
CA ILE A 56 -6.12 1.08 8.48
C ILE A 56 -4.90 0.92 9.38
N ALA A 57 -3.90 0.13 8.97
CA ALA A 57 -2.68 -0.09 9.74
C ALA A 57 -1.87 1.21 9.89
N VAL A 58 -1.68 1.96 8.81
CA VAL A 58 -0.98 3.26 8.85
C VAL A 58 -1.75 4.26 9.71
N GLY A 59 -3.07 4.34 9.59
CA GLY A 59 -3.90 5.18 10.46
C GLY A 59 -3.76 4.83 11.94
N ALA A 60 -3.69 3.55 12.27
CA ALA A 60 -3.46 3.08 13.64
C ALA A 60 -2.05 3.43 14.16
N PHE A 61 -1.03 3.32 13.30
CA PHE A 61 0.34 3.72 13.63
C PHE A 61 0.42 5.24 13.89
N LEU A 62 -0.14 6.07 13.02
CA LEU A 62 -0.16 7.52 13.20
C LEU A 62 -0.96 7.93 14.45
N GLY A 63 -1.97 7.15 14.82
CA GLY A 63 -2.72 7.29 16.06
C GLY A 63 -2.03 6.68 17.30
N HIS A 64 -0.77 6.26 17.18
CA HIS A 64 0.03 5.64 18.27
C HIS A 64 -0.61 4.39 18.90
N ARG A 65 -1.45 3.66 18.17
CA ARG A 65 -2.10 2.43 18.66
C ARG A 65 -1.30 1.16 18.38
N ILE A 66 -0.39 1.22 17.41
CA ILE A 66 0.50 0.11 17.02
C ILE A 66 1.91 0.60 16.77
N GLY A 67 2.89 -0.30 16.78
CA GLY A 67 4.28 -0.03 16.39
C GLY A 67 4.48 -0.06 14.87
N TYR A 68 5.61 0.51 14.40
CA TYR A 68 5.93 0.57 12.96
C TYR A 68 5.96 -0.82 12.29
N ASN A 69 6.57 -1.80 12.95
CA ASN A 69 6.66 -3.16 12.42
C ASN A 69 5.32 -3.91 12.38
N ASP A 70 4.33 -3.45 13.15
CA ASP A 70 2.99 -4.03 13.13
C ASP A 70 2.25 -3.72 11.82
N ILE A 71 2.61 -2.63 11.11
CA ILE A 71 2.01 -2.31 9.81
C ILE A 71 2.15 -3.49 8.87
N TYR A 72 3.38 -4.00 8.67
CA TYR A 72 3.60 -5.15 7.79
C TYR A 72 2.84 -6.39 8.27
N ARG A 73 2.91 -6.71 9.56
CA ARG A 73 2.26 -7.89 10.14
C ARG A 73 0.75 -7.88 9.89
N LEU A 74 0.10 -6.75 10.12
CA LEU A 74 -1.34 -6.59 9.95
C LEU A 74 -1.76 -6.66 8.47
N VAL A 75 -0.99 -6.01 7.59
CA VAL A 75 -1.29 -6.02 6.15
C VAL A 75 -1.07 -7.42 5.56
N ALA A 76 0.00 -8.10 5.93
CA ALA A 76 0.28 -9.47 5.49
C ALA A 76 -0.81 -10.44 5.97
N SER A 77 -1.21 -10.34 7.24
CA SER A 77 -2.30 -11.14 7.81
C SER A 77 -3.62 -10.92 7.05
N ALA A 78 -3.96 -9.68 6.72
CA ALA A 78 -5.18 -9.39 5.97
C ALA A 78 -5.14 -9.97 4.56
N VAL A 79 -4.00 -9.85 3.86
CA VAL A 79 -3.83 -10.42 2.50
C VAL A 79 -3.92 -11.94 2.51
N GLU A 80 -3.37 -12.61 3.54
CA GLU A 80 -3.42 -14.06 3.67
C GLU A 80 -4.83 -14.58 3.97
N ARG A 81 -5.62 -13.83 4.75
CA ARG A 81 -6.93 -14.25 5.25
C ARG A 81 -8.10 -13.88 4.36
N ALA A 82 -7.96 -12.82 3.57
CA ALA A 82 -9.01 -12.38 2.65
C ALA A 82 -9.22 -13.37 1.50
N GLU A 83 -10.46 -13.51 1.06
CA GLU A 83 -10.77 -14.32 -0.12
C GLU A 83 -10.16 -13.71 -1.39
N PHE A 84 -9.41 -14.54 -2.14
CA PHE A 84 -8.84 -14.13 -3.41
C PHE A 84 -9.79 -14.39 -4.57
N ILE A 85 -10.16 -13.33 -5.31
CA ILE A 85 -10.98 -13.41 -6.53
C ILE A 85 -10.13 -12.93 -7.69
N ALA A 86 -9.89 -13.82 -8.69
CA ALA A 86 -8.97 -13.55 -9.80
C ALA A 86 -9.52 -12.52 -10.81
N GLN A 87 -10.85 -12.52 -11.04
CA GLN A 87 -11.54 -11.62 -11.97
C GLN A 87 -12.76 -11.01 -11.26
N PRO A 88 -12.55 -10.09 -10.31
CA PRO A 88 -13.62 -9.56 -9.50
C PRO A 88 -14.50 -8.57 -10.28
N THR A 89 -15.77 -8.56 -9.97
CA THR A 89 -16.69 -7.46 -10.30
C THR A 89 -16.40 -6.24 -9.44
N LEU A 90 -16.99 -5.09 -9.75
CA LEU A 90 -16.87 -3.90 -8.91
C LEU A 90 -17.42 -4.14 -7.50
N GLU A 91 -18.55 -4.81 -7.38
CA GLU A 91 -19.18 -5.15 -6.10
C GLU A 91 -18.28 -6.04 -5.25
N GLU A 92 -17.63 -7.03 -5.85
CA GLU A 92 -16.66 -7.91 -5.17
C GLU A 92 -15.40 -7.15 -4.73
N ILE A 93 -14.91 -6.19 -5.53
CA ILE A 93 -13.79 -5.32 -5.12
C ILE A 93 -14.19 -4.49 -3.88
N LEU A 94 -15.36 -3.87 -3.89
CA LEU A 94 -15.85 -3.06 -2.76
C LEU A 94 -16.07 -3.91 -1.51
N ALA A 95 -16.57 -5.13 -1.66
CA ALA A 95 -16.73 -6.07 -0.56
C ALA A 95 -15.37 -6.50 0.03
N SER A 96 -14.39 -6.82 -0.81
CA SER A 96 -13.04 -7.19 -0.40
C SER A 96 -12.31 -6.02 0.31
N ASP A 97 -12.51 -4.77 -0.15
CA ASP A 97 -12.00 -3.58 0.55
C ASP A 97 -12.57 -3.48 1.97
N ALA A 98 -13.89 -3.59 2.10
CA ALA A 98 -14.57 -3.50 3.39
C ALA A 98 -14.14 -4.62 4.34
N GLU A 99 -14.03 -5.86 3.85
CA GLU A 99 -13.57 -7.02 4.61
C GLU A 99 -12.13 -6.82 5.10
N ALA A 100 -11.22 -6.40 4.24
CA ALA A 100 -9.81 -6.16 4.59
C ALA A 100 -9.67 -5.13 5.71
N ARG A 101 -10.42 -4.03 5.63
CA ARG A 101 -10.47 -3.00 6.67
C ARG A 101 -10.94 -3.56 8.01
N GLU A 102 -11.95 -4.40 7.99
CA GLU A 102 -12.52 -5.00 9.19
C GLU A 102 -11.58 -6.06 9.80
N LEU A 103 -10.89 -6.87 8.98
CA LEU A 103 -9.87 -7.80 9.44
C LEU A 103 -8.78 -7.09 10.25
N VAL A 104 -8.25 -5.99 9.72
CA VAL A 104 -7.20 -5.21 10.41
C VAL A 104 -7.74 -4.57 11.69
N ARG A 105 -8.95 -3.97 11.66
CA ARG A 105 -9.55 -3.35 12.87
C ARG A 105 -9.71 -4.36 14.00
N ARG A 106 -10.18 -5.57 13.71
CA ARG A 106 -10.35 -6.65 14.72
C ARG A 106 -9.01 -7.10 15.30
N GLU A 107 -7.96 -7.10 14.50
CA GLU A 107 -6.63 -7.52 14.96
C GLU A 107 -5.92 -6.45 15.80
N ILE A 108 -6.24 -5.18 15.59
CA ILE A 108 -5.75 -4.08 16.43
C ILE A 108 -6.46 -4.03 17.79
N GLY A 109 -7.70 -4.41 17.85
CA GLY A 109 -8.54 -4.36 19.04
C GLY A 109 -9.29 -3.05 19.19
#